data_36a44954e6195e7d77fa229e55482267
#
_entry.id   36a44954e6195e7d77fa229e55482267
#
_cell.length_a   1.000
_cell.length_b   1.000
_cell.length_c   1.000
_cell.angle_alpha   90.00
_cell.angle_beta   90.00
_cell.angle_gamma   90.00
#
_symmetry.space_group_name_H-M   'P 1'
#
loop_
_entity.id
_entity.type
_entity.pdbx_description
1 polymer ?
#
loop_
_entity_poly.entity_id
_entity_poly.type
_entity_poly.pdbx_seq_one_letter_code
_entity_poly.pdbx_strand_id
1 'polypeptide(L)'
;MCIRDRLRAASEITGCNIYGKAEFLNPGGSVKDRAALALIKDAQDKKLIARGGTIVEGTAGNTGIGLGFIGNSLGYKTIIVMNDNQTQEKKDILRNLGAELKLVPAKPYSDDNNFVKVAARLADELRPSNNNGVIWANQFDNTANAKGHYEGTGKEIWDQTNGKIDGFVLSLIHI
;
A
#
# COMPACT_ATOMS: atom_id res chain seq x y z
N MET A 1 14.86 5.46 3.81
CA MET A 1 14.69 6.81 3.24
C MET A 1 14.92 7.85 4.32
N CYS A 2 15.70 8.91 4.06
CA CYS A 2 16.09 9.85 5.10
C CYS A 2 15.02 10.91 5.36
N ILE A 3 14.85 11.34 6.62
CA ILE A 3 14.30 12.65 6.92
C ILE A 3 15.36 13.66 6.51
N ARG A 4 15.17 14.40 5.42
CA ARG A 4 16.23 15.26 4.92
C ARG A 4 15.85 16.71 4.85
N ASP A 5 14.58 17.04 4.75
CA ASP A 5 14.20 18.39 4.46
C ASP A 5 13.54 19.03 5.68
N ARG A 6 14.29 19.97 6.26
CA ARG A 6 13.71 20.92 7.19
C ARG A 6 12.80 21.86 6.41
N LEU A 7 11.53 21.86 6.75
CA LEU A 7 10.52 22.75 6.17
C LEU A 7 10.77 24.18 6.70
N ARG A 8 11.60 24.94 5.96
CA ARG A 8 12.17 26.19 6.43
C ARG A 8 11.10 27.20 6.83
N ALA A 9 10.16 27.52 5.95
CA ALA A 9 9.12 28.51 6.23
C ALA A 9 8.28 28.14 7.45
N ALA A 10 7.81 26.90 7.55
CA ALA A 10 7.04 26.44 8.69
C ALA A 10 7.86 26.45 9.99
N SER A 11 9.15 26.10 9.91
CA SER A 11 10.04 26.14 11.06
C SER A 11 10.33 27.56 11.56
N GLU A 12 10.47 28.52 10.65
CA GLU A 12 10.70 29.94 11.00
C GLU A 12 9.47 30.58 11.63
N ILE A 13 8.27 30.28 11.11
CA ILE A 13 7.01 30.80 11.64
C ILE A 13 6.72 30.27 13.05
N THR A 14 7.03 28.99 13.30
CA THR A 14 6.66 28.33 14.56
C THR A 14 7.75 28.33 15.61
N GLY A 15 8.99 28.65 15.24
CA GLY A 15 10.16 28.49 16.10
C GLY A 15 10.56 27.04 16.37
N CYS A 16 9.92 26.07 15.71
CA CYS A 16 10.18 24.64 15.84
C CYS A 16 11.05 24.11 14.70
N ASN A 17 11.75 23.02 14.91
CA ASN A 17 12.39 22.29 13.81
C ASN A 17 11.38 21.30 13.20
N ILE A 18 10.83 21.64 12.05
CA ILE A 18 9.85 20.81 11.34
C ILE A 18 10.54 20.11 10.19
N TYR A 19 10.48 18.77 10.18
CA TYR A 19 11.08 17.91 9.16
C TYR A 19 10.02 17.15 8.38
N GLY A 20 10.24 16.95 7.08
CA GLY A 20 9.44 16.09 6.22
C GLY A 20 10.13 14.77 5.96
N LYS A 21 9.43 13.66 6.13
CA LYS A 21 9.88 12.36 5.64
C LYS A 21 9.35 12.15 4.21
N ALA A 22 10.25 12.19 3.23
CA ALA A 22 9.91 12.28 1.81
C ALA A 22 9.45 10.93 1.21
N GLU A 23 8.30 10.42 1.66
CA GLU A 23 7.72 9.14 1.22
C GLU A 23 7.33 9.12 -0.28
N PHE A 24 7.21 10.27 -0.92
CA PHE A 24 7.02 10.39 -2.37
C PHE A 24 8.25 9.95 -3.19
N LEU A 25 9.40 9.77 -2.56
CA LEU A 25 10.62 9.23 -3.19
C LEU A 25 10.66 7.69 -3.21
N ASN A 26 9.67 7.01 -2.65
CA ASN A 26 9.52 5.56 -2.84
C ASN A 26 9.23 5.26 -4.32
N PRO A 27 9.62 4.08 -4.83
CA PRO A 27 9.45 3.74 -6.26
C PRO A 27 8.01 3.88 -6.79
N GLY A 28 7.01 3.52 -6.00
CA GLY A 28 5.59 3.74 -6.32
C GLY A 28 5.06 5.12 -5.93
N GLY A 29 5.92 6.03 -5.45
CA GLY A 29 5.61 7.42 -5.16
C GLY A 29 4.89 7.68 -3.84
N SER A 30 4.81 6.72 -2.93
CA SER A 30 4.10 6.93 -1.67
C SER A 30 4.56 6.02 -0.52
N VAL A 31 4.11 6.33 0.69
CA VAL A 31 4.31 5.48 1.88
C VAL A 31 3.68 4.09 1.74
N LYS A 32 2.76 3.89 0.81
CA LYS A 32 2.07 2.61 0.60
C LYS A 32 2.98 1.52 0.02
N ASP A 33 4.10 1.87 -0.57
CA ASP A 33 5.12 0.89 -0.98
C ASP A 33 5.64 0.10 0.22
N ARG A 34 5.78 0.75 1.37
CA ARG A 34 6.17 0.09 2.62
C ARG A 34 5.13 -0.90 3.11
N ALA A 35 3.85 -0.49 3.10
CA ALA A 35 2.74 -1.36 3.45
C ALA A 35 2.66 -2.57 2.50
N ALA A 36 2.74 -2.33 1.19
CA ALA A 36 2.72 -3.38 0.18
C ALA A 36 3.85 -4.39 0.36
N LEU A 37 5.07 -3.91 0.60
CA LEU A 37 6.22 -4.77 0.87
C LEU A 37 6.03 -5.61 2.13
N ALA A 38 5.52 -5.01 3.21
CA ALA A 38 5.27 -5.72 4.47
C ALA A 38 4.20 -6.81 4.31
N LEU A 39 3.09 -6.51 3.61
CA LEU A 39 2.02 -7.46 3.32
C LEU A 39 2.51 -8.65 2.49
N ILE A 40 3.31 -8.39 1.46
CA ILE A 40 3.86 -9.44 0.59
C ILE A 40 4.88 -10.30 1.36
N LYS A 41 5.80 -9.68 2.11
CA LYS A 41 6.78 -10.41 2.91
C LYS A 41 6.12 -11.30 3.96
N ASP A 42 5.13 -10.79 4.68
CA ASP A 42 4.38 -11.57 5.67
C ASP A 42 3.72 -12.82 5.02
N ALA A 43 3.14 -12.64 3.83
CA ALA A 43 2.55 -13.75 3.09
C ALA A 43 3.60 -14.77 2.62
N GLN A 44 4.79 -14.32 2.22
CA GLN A 44 5.93 -15.19 1.87
C GLN A 44 6.41 -15.98 3.08
N ASP A 45 6.63 -15.31 4.21
CA ASP A 45 7.11 -15.91 5.44
C ASP A 45 6.14 -16.98 5.98
N LYS A 46 4.84 -16.72 5.83
CA LYS A 46 3.76 -17.66 6.13
C LYS A 46 3.54 -18.74 5.06
N LYS A 47 4.30 -18.72 3.97
CA LYS A 47 4.18 -19.64 2.82
C LYS A 47 2.77 -19.65 2.19
N LEU A 48 2.06 -18.53 2.25
CA LEU A 48 0.73 -18.36 1.64
C LEU A 48 0.80 -18.10 0.15
N ILE A 49 1.96 -17.65 -0.36
CA ILE A 49 2.19 -17.32 -1.76
C ILE A 49 3.62 -17.68 -2.15
N ALA A 50 3.78 -18.25 -3.35
CA ALA A 50 5.06 -18.52 -4.00
C ALA A 50 5.14 -17.75 -5.34
N ARG A 51 6.32 -17.65 -5.92
CA ARG A 51 6.51 -16.99 -7.23
C ARG A 51 5.51 -17.51 -8.27
N GLY A 52 4.86 -16.62 -8.99
CA GLY A 52 3.75 -16.94 -9.90
C GLY A 52 2.38 -16.99 -9.23
N GLY A 53 2.31 -16.84 -7.91
CA GLY A 53 1.05 -16.69 -7.20
C GLY A 53 0.38 -15.34 -7.46
N THR A 54 -0.80 -15.14 -6.90
CA THR A 54 -1.65 -13.97 -7.19
C THR A 54 -1.94 -13.16 -5.93
N ILE A 55 -1.75 -11.86 -6.04
CA ILE A 55 -2.12 -10.87 -5.01
C ILE A 55 -3.40 -10.19 -5.45
N VAL A 56 -4.42 -10.17 -4.61
CA VAL A 56 -5.68 -9.47 -4.87
C VAL A 56 -5.86 -8.37 -3.83
N GLU A 57 -6.27 -7.19 -4.26
CA GLU A 57 -6.59 -6.09 -3.35
C GLU A 57 -7.71 -5.21 -3.90
N GLY A 58 -8.59 -4.78 -2.98
CA GLY A 58 -9.65 -3.80 -3.26
C GLY A 58 -9.16 -2.39 -2.93
N THR A 59 -8.72 -1.65 -3.94
CA THR A 59 -8.20 -0.29 -3.72
C THR A 59 -8.27 0.57 -4.99
N ALA A 60 -8.49 1.86 -4.81
CA ALA A 60 -8.43 2.85 -5.89
C ALA A 60 -7.24 3.81 -5.73
N GLY A 61 -6.30 3.49 -4.84
CA GLY A 61 -5.22 4.41 -4.45
C GLY A 61 -3.83 3.80 -4.49
N ASN A 62 -2.95 4.45 -3.75
CA ASN A 62 -1.51 4.16 -3.73
C ASN A 62 -1.14 2.73 -3.27
N THR A 63 -2.02 2.06 -2.50
CA THR A 63 -1.77 0.66 -2.11
C THR A 63 -1.75 -0.26 -3.34
N GLY A 64 -2.66 -0.03 -4.29
CA GLY A 64 -2.67 -0.76 -5.56
C GLY A 64 -1.39 -0.54 -6.37
N ILE A 65 -0.89 0.70 -6.38
CA ILE A 65 0.38 1.05 -7.05
C ILE A 65 1.54 0.30 -6.39
N GLY A 66 1.65 0.34 -5.06
CA GLY A 66 2.70 -0.36 -4.33
C GLY A 66 2.65 -1.88 -4.51
N LEU A 67 1.46 -2.49 -4.44
CA LEU A 67 1.28 -3.93 -4.68
C LEU A 67 1.60 -4.31 -6.12
N GLY A 68 1.17 -3.52 -7.11
CA GLY A 68 1.47 -3.76 -8.52
C GLY A 68 2.97 -3.69 -8.80
N PHE A 69 3.62 -2.63 -8.31
CA PHE A 69 5.06 -2.45 -8.49
C PHE A 69 5.87 -3.58 -7.85
N ILE A 70 5.66 -3.83 -6.55
CA ILE A 70 6.43 -4.83 -5.79
C ILE A 70 6.05 -6.24 -6.23
N GLY A 71 4.74 -6.51 -6.41
CA GLY A 71 4.26 -7.81 -6.85
C GLY A 71 4.87 -8.21 -8.19
N ASN A 72 4.84 -7.31 -9.17
CA ASN A 72 5.43 -7.56 -10.47
C ASN A 72 6.95 -7.79 -10.39
N SER A 73 7.67 -6.97 -9.62
CA SER A 73 9.13 -7.11 -9.44
C SER A 73 9.54 -8.45 -8.82
N LEU A 74 8.68 -9.03 -7.98
CA LEU A 74 8.88 -10.33 -7.34
C LEU A 74 8.30 -11.52 -8.12
N GLY A 75 7.67 -11.25 -9.27
CA GLY A 75 7.10 -12.27 -10.15
C GLY A 75 5.74 -12.79 -9.70
N TYR A 76 4.96 -11.98 -9.01
CA TYR A 76 3.55 -12.23 -8.68
C TYR A 76 2.62 -11.61 -9.70
N LYS A 77 1.45 -12.19 -9.89
CA LYS A 77 0.33 -11.55 -10.55
C LYS A 77 -0.37 -10.65 -9.54
N THR A 78 -0.79 -9.46 -9.97
CA THR A 78 -1.53 -8.52 -9.11
C THR A 78 -2.87 -8.20 -9.76
N ILE A 79 -3.95 -8.40 -9.02
CA ILE A 79 -5.32 -8.05 -9.45
C ILE A 79 -5.83 -6.97 -8.52
N ILE A 80 -6.16 -5.82 -9.08
CA ILE A 80 -6.73 -4.69 -8.35
C ILE A 80 -8.20 -4.54 -8.68
N VAL A 81 -9.05 -4.69 -7.68
CA VAL A 81 -10.47 -4.41 -7.78
C VAL A 81 -10.71 -2.96 -7.40
N MET A 82 -11.32 -2.19 -8.30
CA MET A 82 -11.57 -0.77 -8.07
C MET A 82 -12.89 -0.32 -8.70
N ASN A 83 -13.41 0.80 -8.22
CA ASN A 83 -14.61 1.40 -8.80
C ASN A 83 -14.35 1.85 -10.25
N ASP A 84 -15.31 1.64 -11.11
CA ASP A 84 -15.28 2.02 -12.54
C ASP A 84 -15.22 3.53 -12.78
N ASN A 85 -15.73 4.33 -11.84
CA ASN A 85 -15.73 5.80 -11.88
C ASN A 85 -14.39 6.45 -11.50
N GLN A 86 -13.33 5.67 -11.28
CA GLN A 86 -11.99 6.22 -11.06
C GLN A 86 -11.42 6.81 -12.36
N THR A 87 -10.53 7.79 -12.21
CA THR A 87 -9.90 8.47 -13.35
C THR A 87 -9.14 7.50 -14.25
N GLN A 88 -9.09 7.81 -15.56
CA GLN A 88 -8.37 6.98 -16.52
C GLN A 88 -6.88 6.91 -16.18
N GLU A 89 -6.30 8.03 -15.72
CA GLU A 89 -4.90 8.09 -15.28
C GLU A 89 -4.55 7.03 -14.23
N LYS A 90 -5.38 6.88 -13.19
CA LYS A 90 -5.16 5.84 -12.16
C LYS A 90 -5.22 4.43 -12.72
N LYS A 91 -6.15 4.18 -13.63
CA LYS A 91 -6.28 2.89 -14.30
C LYS A 91 -5.04 2.58 -15.14
N ASP A 92 -4.54 3.56 -15.85
CA ASP A 92 -3.38 3.40 -16.74
C ASP A 92 -2.08 3.22 -15.95
N ILE A 93 -1.89 3.94 -14.85
CA ILE A 93 -0.76 3.71 -13.95
C ILE A 93 -0.72 2.24 -13.49
N LEU A 94 -1.83 1.70 -13.02
CA LEU A 94 -1.89 0.31 -12.55
C LEU A 94 -1.63 -0.70 -13.66
N ARG A 95 -2.19 -0.49 -14.85
CA ARG A 95 -1.94 -1.35 -16.02
C ARG A 95 -0.48 -1.32 -16.46
N ASN A 96 0.13 -0.14 -16.48
CA ASN A 96 1.55 0.02 -16.82
C ASN A 96 2.48 -0.67 -15.82
N LEU A 97 2.03 -0.84 -14.56
CA LEU A 97 2.72 -1.63 -13.56
C LEU A 97 2.44 -3.15 -13.67
N GLY A 98 1.72 -3.58 -14.70
CA GLY A 98 1.40 -4.98 -14.95
C GLY A 98 0.25 -5.53 -14.11
N ALA A 99 -0.51 -4.67 -13.42
CA ALA A 99 -1.68 -5.12 -12.66
C ALA A 99 -2.89 -5.36 -13.58
N GLU A 100 -3.59 -6.45 -13.34
CA GLU A 100 -4.91 -6.70 -13.91
C GLU A 100 -5.96 -5.88 -13.14
N LEU A 101 -6.85 -5.19 -13.85
CA LEU A 101 -7.91 -4.39 -13.24
C LEU A 101 -9.26 -5.07 -13.37
N LYS A 102 -9.93 -5.30 -12.23
CA LYS A 102 -11.33 -5.66 -12.18
C LYS A 102 -12.14 -4.43 -11.77
N LEU A 103 -12.84 -3.84 -12.73
CA LEU A 103 -13.68 -2.67 -12.51
C LEU A 103 -15.06 -3.09 -12.04
N VAL A 104 -15.58 -2.44 -10.99
CA VAL A 104 -16.91 -2.68 -10.43
C VAL A 104 -17.65 -1.35 -10.24
N PRO A 105 -18.98 -1.34 -10.26
CA PRO A 105 -19.74 -0.13 -9.95
C PRO A 105 -19.41 0.41 -8.56
N ALA A 106 -19.38 1.73 -8.41
CA ALA A 106 -19.17 2.38 -7.11
C ALA A 106 -20.32 2.06 -6.15
N LYS A 107 -20.00 1.42 -5.03
CA LYS A 107 -20.94 1.02 -3.99
C LYS A 107 -20.41 1.37 -2.61
N PRO A 108 -21.28 1.74 -1.64
CA PRO A 108 -20.86 1.98 -0.27
C PRO A 108 -20.32 0.69 0.38
N TYR A 109 -19.53 0.81 1.44
CA TYR A 109 -18.94 -0.35 2.11
C TYR A 109 -19.95 -1.33 2.70
N SER A 110 -21.16 -0.86 3.02
CA SER A 110 -22.29 -1.70 3.48
C SER A 110 -22.81 -2.67 2.41
N ASP A 111 -22.64 -2.34 1.12
CA ASP A 111 -23.05 -3.19 -0.01
C ASP A 111 -22.04 -4.34 -0.22
N ASP A 112 -22.55 -5.54 -0.47
CA ASP A 112 -21.68 -6.71 -0.73
C ASP A 112 -20.93 -6.63 -2.05
N ASN A 113 -21.36 -5.78 -2.96
CA ASN A 113 -20.64 -5.50 -4.21
C ASN A 113 -19.65 -4.33 -4.11
N ASN A 114 -19.36 -3.85 -2.89
CA ASN A 114 -18.26 -2.93 -2.68
C ASN A 114 -16.93 -3.55 -3.12
N PHE A 115 -16.09 -2.77 -3.77
CA PHE A 115 -14.83 -3.25 -4.37
C PHE A 115 -13.90 -3.98 -3.39
N VAL A 116 -13.89 -3.62 -2.09
CA VAL A 116 -13.10 -4.31 -1.07
C VAL A 116 -13.64 -5.72 -0.83
N LYS A 117 -14.96 -5.86 -0.67
CA LYS A 117 -15.62 -7.16 -0.47
C LYS A 117 -15.55 -8.05 -1.73
N VAL A 118 -15.65 -7.44 -2.91
CA VAL A 118 -15.44 -8.16 -4.18
C VAL A 118 -14.02 -8.68 -4.28
N ALA A 119 -13.01 -7.92 -3.84
CA ALA A 119 -11.62 -8.38 -3.83
C ALA A 119 -11.42 -9.58 -2.92
N ALA A 120 -12.01 -9.57 -1.72
CA ALA A 120 -11.96 -10.69 -0.79
C ALA A 120 -12.53 -11.98 -1.42
N ARG A 121 -13.77 -11.90 -1.97
CA ARG A 121 -14.41 -13.04 -2.64
C ARG A 121 -13.61 -13.53 -3.85
N LEU A 122 -13.08 -12.62 -4.66
CA LEU A 122 -12.26 -12.98 -5.81
C LEU A 122 -11.00 -13.75 -5.39
N ALA A 123 -10.35 -13.36 -4.30
CA ALA A 123 -9.21 -14.09 -3.79
C ALA A 123 -9.60 -15.52 -3.38
N ASP A 124 -10.75 -15.69 -2.70
CA ASP A 124 -11.26 -17.01 -2.32
C ASP A 124 -11.61 -17.88 -3.54
N GLU A 125 -12.23 -17.31 -4.56
CA GLU A 125 -12.57 -17.99 -5.82
C GLU A 125 -11.32 -18.48 -6.60
N LEU A 126 -10.23 -17.70 -6.54
CA LEU A 126 -9.01 -18.03 -7.27
C LEU A 126 -8.11 -19.04 -6.56
N ARG A 127 -8.23 -19.21 -5.23
CA ARG A 127 -7.34 -20.09 -4.44
C ARG A 127 -7.31 -21.54 -4.94
N PRO A 128 -8.44 -22.19 -5.25
CA PRO A 128 -8.42 -23.59 -5.68
C PRO A 128 -7.70 -23.81 -7.02
N SER A 129 -7.60 -22.79 -7.87
CA SER A 129 -7.05 -22.89 -9.22
C SER A 129 -5.59 -22.42 -9.33
N ASN A 130 -4.99 -21.92 -8.27
CA ASN A 130 -3.61 -21.40 -8.29
C ASN A 130 -2.70 -22.12 -7.29
N ASN A 131 -1.92 -23.08 -7.80
CA ASN A 131 -0.98 -23.88 -7.00
C ASN A 131 0.12 -23.06 -6.32
N ASN A 132 0.38 -21.82 -6.79
CA ASN A 132 1.38 -20.93 -6.22
C ASN A 132 0.81 -20.00 -5.12
N GLY A 133 -0.46 -20.20 -4.77
CA GLY A 133 -1.16 -19.45 -3.74
C GLY A 133 -1.80 -18.16 -4.24
N VAL A 134 -2.84 -17.76 -3.53
CA VAL A 134 -3.57 -16.51 -3.73
C VAL A 134 -3.77 -15.83 -2.38
N ILE A 135 -3.40 -14.57 -2.28
CA ILE A 135 -3.64 -13.76 -1.09
C ILE A 135 -4.58 -12.59 -1.40
N TRP A 136 -5.48 -12.31 -0.48
CA TRP A 136 -6.09 -11.00 -0.35
C TRP A 136 -5.21 -10.18 0.58
N ALA A 137 -4.64 -9.08 0.08
CA ALA A 137 -3.69 -8.28 0.86
C ALA A 137 -4.35 -7.63 2.08
N ASN A 138 -5.65 -7.24 1.98
CA ASN A 138 -6.48 -6.74 3.07
C ASN A 138 -5.78 -5.64 3.89
N GLN A 139 -5.42 -4.56 3.23
CA GLN A 139 -4.64 -3.47 3.83
C GLN A 139 -5.21 -2.89 5.13
N PHE A 140 -6.52 -3.00 5.34
CA PHE A 140 -7.20 -2.40 6.49
C PHE A 140 -7.09 -3.24 7.76
N ASP A 141 -7.21 -4.57 7.64
CA ASP A 141 -7.27 -5.47 8.80
C ASP A 141 -6.01 -6.34 8.95
N ASN A 142 -5.21 -6.48 7.88
CA ASN A 142 -4.00 -7.27 7.95
C ASN A 142 -2.93 -6.55 8.78
N THR A 143 -2.67 -7.09 9.96
CA THR A 143 -1.73 -6.52 10.95
C THR A 143 -0.29 -6.42 10.45
N ALA A 144 0.08 -7.14 9.38
CA ALA A 144 1.39 -7.01 8.74
C ALA A 144 1.66 -5.59 8.24
N ASN A 145 0.62 -4.84 7.85
CA ASN A 145 0.73 -3.42 7.51
C ASN A 145 1.23 -2.60 8.71
N ALA A 146 0.55 -2.68 9.84
CA ALA A 146 0.94 -1.97 11.06
C ALA A 146 2.33 -2.43 11.56
N LYS A 147 2.61 -3.73 11.54
CA LYS A 147 3.91 -4.31 11.93
C LYS A 147 5.04 -3.76 11.04
N GLY A 148 4.84 -3.71 9.72
CA GLY A 148 5.84 -3.18 8.80
C GLY A 148 6.18 -1.70 9.06
N HIS A 149 5.20 -0.90 9.46
CA HIS A 149 5.45 0.49 9.88
C HIS A 149 6.11 0.58 11.25
N TYR A 150 5.74 -0.26 12.19
CA TYR A 150 6.35 -0.30 13.53
C TYR A 150 7.84 -0.67 13.45
N GLU A 151 8.17 -1.77 12.78
CA GLU A 151 9.53 -2.29 12.67
C GLU A 151 10.41 -1.52 11.69
N GLY A 152 9.81 -0.85 10.69
CA GLY A 152 10.49 -0.12 9.63
C GLY A 152 10.38 1.39 9.79
N THR A 153 9.25 1.97 9.40
CA THR A 153 9.06 3.43 9.32
C THR A 153 9.26 4.12 10.66
N GLY A 154 8.70 3.57 11.73
CA GLY A 154 8.84 4.11 13.08
C GLY A 154 10.28 4.06 13.57
N LYS A 155 10.95 2.91 13.36
CA LYS A 155 12.36 2.77 13.71
C LYS A 155 13.25 3.74 12.91
N GLU A 156 13.03 3.88 11.60
CA GLU A 156 13.78 4.84 10.79
C GLU A 156 13.59 6.28 11.28
N ILE A 157 12.37 6.68 11.64
CA ILE A 157 12.09 8.01 12.16
C ILE A 157 12.87 8.23 13.46
N TRP A 158 12.80 7.27 14.37
CA TRP A 158 13.51 7.32 15.64
C TRP A 158 15.03 7.45 15.46
N ASP A 159 15.62 6.59 14.64
CA ASP A 159 17.06 6.60 14.36
C ASP A 159 17.50 7.89 13.67
N GLN A 160 16.72 8.39 12.70
CA GLN A 160 17.04 9.60 11.93
C GLN A 160 16.91 10.89 12.73
N THR A 161 16.13 10.89 13.80
CA THR A 161 15.99 12.00 14.74
C THR A 161 16.89 11.84 15.98
N ASN A 162 17.68 10.76 16.07
CA ASN A 162 18.44 10.40 17.28
C ASN A 162 17.55 10.32 18.53
N GLY A 163 16.33 9.85 18.38
CA GLY A 163 15.33 9.78 19.44
C GLY A 163 14.80 11.13 19.92
N LYS A 164 15.17 12.23 19.27
CA LYS A 164 14.74 13.58 19.61
C LYS A 164 13.58 14.00 18.74
N ILE A 165 12.38 13.60 19.12
CA ILE A 165 11.13 13.93 18.46
C ILE A 165 10.09 14.31 19.51
N ASP A 166 9.53 15.51 19.41
CA ASP A 166 8.53 16.04 20.33
C ASP A 166 7.11 15.81 19.81
N GLY A 167 6.95 15.69 18.50
CA GLY A 167 5.65 15.49 17.88
C GLY A 167 5.76 14.79 16.51
N PHE A 168 4.73 14.01 16.18
CA PHE A 168 4.58 13.34 14.89
C PHE A 168 3.23 13.71 14.28
N VAL A 169 3.26 14.21 13.05
CA VAL A 169 2.07 14.60 12.30
C VAL A 169 1.97 13.74 11.06
N LEU A 170 0.85 13.08 10.90
CA LEU A 170 0.54 12.27 9.74
C LEU A 170 -0.89 12.58 9.27
N SER A 171 -1.04 12.80 7.98
CA SER A 171 -2.37 12.85 7.35
C SER A 171 -2.33 12.03 6.07
N LEU A 172 -3.28 11.11 5.93
CA LEU A 172 -3.48 10.30 4.74
C LEU A 172 -4.69 10.77 3.92
N ILE A 173 -5.51 11.62 4.49
CA ILE A 173 -6.73 12.16 3.89
C ILE A 173 -6.76 13.66 4.22
N HIS A 174 -7.27 14.46 3.31
CA HIS A 174 -7.42 15.90 3.56
C HIS A 174 -8.27 16.16 4.81
N ILE A 175 -7.72 16.98 5.64
CA ILE A 175 -8.44 17.54 6.80
C ILE A 175 -9.38 18.62 6.30
#